data_5da10f404e935a8cdc2140d728c71438
#
_entry.id   5da10f404e935a8cdc2140d728c71438
#
_cell.length_a   1.000
_cell.length_b   1.000
_cell.length_c   1.000
_cell.angle_alpha   90.00
_cell.angle_beta   90.00
_cell.angle_gamma   90.00
#
_symmetry.space_group_name_H-M   'P 1'
#
loop_
_entity.id
_entity.type
_entity.pdbx_description
1 polymer ?
#
loop_
_entity_poly.entity_id
_entity_poly.type
_entity_poly.pdbx_seq_one_letter_code
_entity_poly.pdbx_strand_id
1 'polypeptide(L)'
;MFTQFDVLETIDMVEREHLDIRTITMGLSLFSCVRSTAEETAKNVYDLVCRRAEKIVKTASELSGEYGIPIVNKRVSVTPVSLISAAFPEKAPLIGKALDEAAATLGIDFLGGYSALVHKSTAAYERTFIKTIPEVLASTQRLCSSVNVGSTRSGINMEAVKLMGETFKAAAKLTAEKDGIGAAKLVAFCNAVEDNPFMAGAFHGAGEADVVVNVGVSGPGVVKHALEQIPDADLTEAAEMIKRIAFKITRAGQLIAKEAAKRLNAEFGIVDLSLAPTPARGDSVAQILEELGLECVGGHGTTAALALLNDAVKKGGVMASSRVGGLSGAFIPVSEDIGMIEAAEKGEINLDKLEAMTCVCSVGLDMIAIPGDTPATTIAAMIADEAAIGMINNKTTAVRIIPAPGKGVGGQVNFGGLLGRAPILPVHNTDSSRFVLRGGNIPAPIHSFKN
;
A
#
# COMPACT_ATOMS: atom_id res chain seq x y z
N MET A 1 31.55 -13.96 9.97
CA MET A 1 32.60 -13.28 9.17
C MET A 1 32.05 -13.27 7.75
N PHE A 2 31.92 -12.10 7.10
CA PHE A 2 31.49 -12.05 5.70
C PHE A 2 32.58 -12.66 4.82
N THR A 3 32.20 -13.53 3.93
CA THR A 3 33.08 -14.11 2.92
C THR A 3 33.11 -13.23 1.67
N GLN A 4 34.10 -13.42 0.80
CA GLN A 4 34.10 -12.76 -0.53
C GLN A 4 32.86 -13.11 -1.35
N PHE A 5 32.33 -14.31 -1.16
CA PHE A 5 31.11 -14.76 -1.81
C PHE A 5 29.89 -13.95 -1.38
N ASP A 6 29.73 -13.69 -0.05
CA ASP A 6 28.62 -12.90 0.46
C ASP A 6 28.64 -11.45 -0.06
N VAL A 7 29.82 -10.90 -0.29
CA VAL A 7 29.99 -9.55 -0.88
C VAL A 7 29.58 -9.52 -2.34
N LEU A 8 30.05 -10.50 -3.14
CA LEU A 8 29.69 -10.61 -4.55
C LEU A 8 28.20 -10.86 -4.73
N GLU A 9 27.61 -11.74 -3.94
CA GLU A 9 26.18 -12.00 -3.95
C GLU A 9 25.37 -10.71 -3.66
N THR A 10 25.79 -9.90 -2.67
CA THR A 10 25.11 -8.63 -2.38
C THR A 10 25.19 -7.65 -3.55
N ILE A 11 26.32 -7.59 -4.24
CA ILE A 11 26.50 -6.76 -5.44
C ILE A 11 25.56 -7.22 -6.56
N ASP A 12 25.49 -8.53 -6.81
CA ASP A 12 24.61 -9.08 -7.85
C ASP A 12 23.13 -8.82 -7.51
N MET A 13 22.74 -8.95 -6.24
CA MET A 13 21.38 -8.62 -5.78
C MET A 13 20.98 -7.16 -6.12
N VAL A 14 21.90 -6.22 -6.02
CA VAL A 14 21.64 -4.80 -6.32
C VAL A 14 21.71 -4.50 -7.81
N GLU A 15 22.82 -4.91 -8.48
CA GLU A 15 23.09 -4.48 -9.86
C GLU A 15 22.29 -5.26 -10.91
N ARG A 16 21.94 -6.54 -10.64
CA ARG A 16 21.31 -7.42 -11.60
C ARG A 16 19.91 -7.87 -11.22
N GLU A 17 19.62 -7.96 -9.91
CA GLU A 17 18.42 -8.61 -9.39
C GLU A 17 17.43 -7.59 -8.79
N HIS A 18 17.69 -6.29 -8.95
CA HIS A 18 16.79 -5.19 -8.56
C HIS A 18 16.47 -5.10 -7.06
N LEU A 19 17.39 -5.49 -6.16
CA LEU A 19 17.25 -5.18 -4.74
C LEU A 19 17.21 -3.68 -4.52
N ASP A 20 16.16 -3.19 -3.93
CA ASP A 20 16.05 -1.78 -3.53
C ASP A 20 15.51 -1.60 -2.11
N ILE A 21 15.84 -0.45 -1.53
CA ILE A 21 15.07 0.12 -0.44
C ILE A 21 13.94 0.93 -1.10
N ARG A 22 12.77 0.32 -1.19
CA ARG A 22 11.64 0.93 -1.88
C ARG A 22 11.27 2.28 -1.27
N THR A 23 11.41 2.41 0.05
CA THR A 23 11.12 3.67 0.72
C THR A 23 11.79 3.78 2.09
N ILE A 24 12.21 5.00 2.44
CA ILE A 24 12.34 5.46 3.81
C ILE A 24 11.12 6.33 4.09
N THR A 25 10.29 5.93 5.05
CA THR A 25 9.08 6.65 5.44
C THR A 25 9.21 7.15 6.87
N MET A 26 9.13 8.48 7.06
CA MET A 26 9.12 9.09 8.39
C MET A 26 7.66 9.28 8.84
N GLY A 27 7.30 8.61 9.94
CA GLY A 27 6.03 8.81 10.63
C GLY A 27 6.11 9.99 11.59
N LEU A 28 5.12 10.88 11.57
CA LEU A 28 5.07 12.09 12.40
C LEU A 28 3.73 12.22 13.12
N SER A 29 3.78 12.37 14.44
CA SER A 29 2.63 12.75 15.25
C SER A 29 2.29 14.23 15.04
N LEU A 30 1.03 14.51 14.67
CA LEU A 30 0.53 15.87 14.46
C LEU A 30 -0.28 16.43 15.63
N PHE A 31 -0.47 15.69 16.71
CA PHE A 31 -1.32 16.15 17.83
C PHE A 31 -0.85 17.47 18.43
N SER A 32 0.45 17.71 18.50
CA SER A 32 1.03 18.96 18.98
C SER A 32 0.75 20.18 18.08
N CYS A 33 0.29 19.96 16.85
CA CYS A 33 -0.01 21.03 15.89
C CYS A 33 -1.41 21.64 16.07
N VAL A 34 -2.33 20.94 16.76
CA VAL A 34 -3.73 21.36 16.89
C VAL A 34 -3.84 22.70 17.58
N ARG A 35 -4.64 23.59 16.98
CA ARG A 35 -4.99 24.94 17.50
C ARG A 35 -6.50 25.15 17.41
N SER A 36 -6.96 26.31 17.83
CA SER A 36 -8.37 26.69 17.82
C SER A 36 -8.94 26.93 16.42
N THR A 37 -8.08 27.16 15.42
CA THR A 37 -8.49 27.36 14.02
C THR A 37 -7.79 26.37 13.09
N ALA A 38 -8.44 26.09 11.96
CA ALA A 38 -7.87 25.22 10.93
C ALA A 38 -6.62 25.85 10.28
N GLU A 39 -6.64 27.16 10.12
CA GLU A 39 -5.56 27.94 9.50
C GLU A 39 -4.27 27.86 10.35
N GLU A 40 -4.38 28.07 11.66
CA GLU A 40 -3.24 27.94 12.59
C GLU A 40 -2.75 26.50 12.68
N THR A 41 -3.67 25.53 12.69
CA THR A 41 -3.33 24.10 12.70
C THR A 41 -2.59 23.74 11.44
N ALA A 42 -3.07 24.15 10.26
CA ALA A 42 -2.42 23.87 8.97
C ALA A 42 -1.01 24.49 8.90
N LYS A 43 -0.83 25.73 9.39
CA LYS A 43 0.48 26.36 9.48
C LYS A 43 1.44 25.55 10.36
N ASN A 44 1.01 25.15 11.56
CA ASN A 44 1.84 24.36 12.47
C ASN A 44 2.19 22.98 11.90
N VAL A 45 1.27 22.36 11.15
CA VAL A 45 1.50 21.10 10.44
C VAL A 45 2.61 21.29 9.40
N TYR A 46 2.52 22.31 8.56
CA TYR A 46 3.57 22.64 7.60
C TYR A 46 4.93 22.84 8.28
N ASP A 47 4.99 23.70 9.31
CA ASP A 47 6.22 24.03 10.03
C ASP A 47 6.83 22.79 10.72
N LEU A 48 6.00 21.89 11.28
CA LEU A 48 6.46 20.66 11.92
C LEU A 48 7.04 19.69 10.90
N VAL A 49 6.34 19.43 9.80
CA VAL A 49 6.80 18.51 8.75
C VAL A 49 8.11 19.03 8.16
N CYS A 50 8.18 20.31 7.79
CA CYS A 50 9.39 20.92 7.24
C CYS A 50 10.58 20.79 8.20
N ARG A 51 10.38 21.03 9.50
CA ARG A 51 11.44 20.94 10.50
C ARG A 51 11.89 19.50 10.78
N ARG A 52 10.94 18.54 10.89
CA ARG A 52 11.26 17.15 11.25
C ARG A 52 11.82 16.34 10.10
N ALA A 53 11.32 16.54 8.90
CA ALA A 53 11.72 15.80 7.72
C ALA A 53 12.78 16.52 6.84
N GLU A 54 13.31 17.66 7.29
CA GLU A 54 14.31 18.47 6.56
C GLU A 54 15.45 17.63 5.97
N LYS A 55 15.93 16.65 6.70
CA LYS A 55 17.12 15.87 6.33
C LYS A 55 16.83 14.55 5.62
N ILE A 56 15.55 14.18 5.42
CA ILE A 56 15.20 12.83 4.94
C ILE A 56 15.78 12.54 3.55
N VAL A 57 15.66 13.50 2.62
CA VAL A 57 16.14 13.35 1.24
C VAL A 57 17.67 13.23 1.20
N LYS A 58 18.36 14.12 1.94
CA LYS A 58 19.83 14.10 2.04
C LYS A 58 20.31 12.78 2.67
N THR A 59 19.72 12.38 3.79
CA THR A 59 20.07 11.12 4.49
C THR A 59 19.87 9.91 3.60
N ALA A 60 18.76 9.85 2.85
CA ALA A 60 18.52 8.75 1.92
C ALA A 60 19.58 8.69 0.80
N SER A 61 19.97 9.85 0.25
CA SER A 61 21.03 9.92 -0.78
C SER A 61 22.39 9.48 -0.25
N GLU A 62 22.76 9.92 0.97
CA GLU A 62 24.01 9.54 1.61
C GLU A 62 24.04 8.02 1.89
N LEU A 63 22.97 7.46 2.46
CA LEU A 63 22.87 6.03 2.73
C LEU A 63 22.92 5.19 1.46
N SER A 64 22.23 5.64 0.41
CA SER A 64 22.30 4.97 -0.91
C SER A 64 23.73 4.93 -1.44
N GLY A 65 24.46 6.03 -1.36
CA GLY A 65 25.86 6.09 -1.80
C GLY A 65 26.81 5.27 -0.94
N GLU A 66 26.62 5.24 0.38
CA GLU A 66 27.49 4.52 1.32
C GLU A 66 27.31 2.99 1.27
N TYR A 67 26.07 2.53 1.13
CA TYR A 67 25.75 1.09 1.13
C TYR A 67 25.63 0.50 -0.29
N GLY A 68 25.64 1.34 -1.33
CA GLY A 68 25.46 0.91 -2.70
C GLY A 68 24.04 0.41 -3.04
N ILE A 69 23.07 0.50 -2.12
CA ILE A 69 21.71 0.04 -2.33
C ILE A 69 20.81 1.23 -2.68
N PRO A 70 20.09 1.22 -3.81
CA PRO A 70 19.20 2.31 -4.18
C PRO A 70 18.10 2.55 -3.13
N ILE A 71 17.88 3.82 -2.75
CA ILE A 71 16.73 4.23 -1.94
C ILE A 71 15.80 5.02 -2.84
N VAL A 72 14.75 4.35 -3.31
CA VAL A 72 13.91 4.84 -4.41
C VAL A 72 13.05 6.01 -3.99
N ASN A 73 12.29 5.87 -2.89
CA ASN A 73 11.37 6.90 -2.42
C ASN A 73 11.70 7.39 -1.01
N LYS A 74 11.44 8.67 -0.78
CA LYS A 74 11.49 9.37 0.50
C LYS A 74 10.09 9.84 0.80
N ARG A 75 9.49 9.33 1.88
CA ARG A 75 8.08 9.50 2.19
C ARG A 75 7.87 9.99 3.61
N VAL A 76 6.72 10.61 3.85
CA VAL A 76 6.25 10.97 5.18
C VAL A 76 4.85 10.39 5.37
N SER A 77 4.58 9.85 6.55
CA SER A 77 3.23 9.51 7.00
C SER A 77 2.89 10.32 8.24
N VAL A 78 1.64 10.73 8.39
CA VAL A 78 1.22 11.57 9.52
C VAL A 78 0.02 10.95 10.25
N THR A 79 -0.21 11.41 11.47
CA THR A 79 -1.45 11.11 12.21
C THR A 79 -2.65 11.31 11.31
N PRO A 80 -3.65 10.39 11.30
CA PRO A 80 -4.86 10.56 10.50
C PRO A 80 -5.47 11.95 10.67
N VAL A 81 -5.53 12.72 9.57
CA VAL A 81 -5.95 14.12 9.60
C VAL A 81 -7.37 14.28 10.13
N SER A 82 -8.25 13.28 9.96
CA SER A 82 -9.59 13.30 10.54
C SER A 82 -9.58 13.52 12.06
N LEU A 83 -8.57 13.00 12.78
CA LEU A 83 -8.46 13.14 14.23
C LEU A 83 -8.10 14.57 14.66
N ILE A 84 -7.19 15.22 13.93
CA ILE A 84 -6.71 16.57 14.26
C ILE A 84 -7.59 17.69 13.69
N SER A 85 -8.51 17.35 12.77
CA SER A 85 -9.47 18.29 12.18
C SER A 85 -10.90 18.11 12.70
N ALA A 86 -11.11 17.30 13.72
CA ALA A 86 -12.45 16.96 14.22
C ALA A 86 -13.30 18.17 14.62
N ALA A 87 -12.68 19.26 15.05
CA ALA A 87 -13.38 20.51 15.41
C ALA A 87 -13.78 21.40 14.20
N PHE A 88 -13.18 21.14 13.02
CA PHE A 88 -13.39 21.93 11.79
C PHE A 88 -13.26 21.04 10.53
N PRO A 89 -14.06 19.96 10.42
CA PRO A 89 -13.87 18.94 9.39
C PRO A 89 -14.05 19.46 7.96
N GLU A 90 -14.89 20.49 7.74
CA GLU A 90 -15.07 21.14 6.43
C GLU A 90 -13.82 21.90 5.98
N LYS A 91 -12.94 22.30 6.92
CA LYS A 91 -11.69 23.01 6.66
C LYS A 91 -10.47 22.07 6.64
N ALA A 92 -10.64 20.76 6.82
CA ALA A 92 -9.56 19.79 6.70
C ALA A 92 -8.74 19.91 5.40
N PRO A 93 -9.32 20.34 4.24
CA PRO A 93 -8.55 20.59 3.03
C PRO A 93 -7.38 21.58 3.19
N LEU A 94 -7.44 22.52 4.13
CA LEU A 94 -6.32 23.43 4.42
C LEU A 94 -5.11 22.66 4.96
N ILE A 95 -5.35 21.68 5.83
CA ILE A 95 -4.28 20.81 6.35
C ILE A 95 -3.71 19.93 5.23
N GLY A 96 -4.59 19.37 4.37
CA GLY A 96 -4.15 18.57 3.21
C GLY A 96 -3.24 19.35 2.27
N LYS A 97 -3.58 20.59 1.95
CA LYS A 97 -2.75 21.48 1.12
C LYS A 97 -1.41 21.80 1.81
N ALA A 98 -1.42 22.12 3.11
CA ALA A 98 -0.21 22.38 3.87
C ALA A 98 0.75 21.17 3.88
N LEU A 99 0.23 19.96 3.97
CA LEU A 99 1.00 18.72 3.88
C LEU A 99 1.63 18.54 2.48
N ASP A 100 0.88 18.76 1.40
CA ASP A 100 1.38 18.66 0.03
C ASP A 100 2.46 19.72 -0.27
N GLU A 101 2.27 20.96 0.21
CA GLU A 101 3.24 22.05 0.12
C GLU A 101 4.54 21.72 0.88
N ALA A 102 4.44 21.17 2.08
CA ALA A 102 5.60 20.73 2.86
C ALA A 102 6.36 19.62 2.13
N ALA A 103 5.65 18.64 1.56
CA ALA A 103 6.26 17.57 0.77
C ALA A 103 6.96 18.13 -0.48
N ALA A 104 6.37 19.12 -1.15
CA ALA A 104 6.98 19.80 -2.29
C ALA A 104 8.25 20.56 -1.91
N THR A 105 8.20 21.32 -0.80
CA THR A 105 9.33 22.10 -0.28
C THR A 105 10.54 21.22 0.05
N LEU A 106 10.29 20.03 0.60
CA LEU A 106 11.35 19.10 1.04
C LEU A 106 11.82 18.14 -0.06
N GLY A 107 11.14 18.08 -1.21
CA GLY A 107 11.42 17.09 -2.25
C GLY A 107 11.02 15.67 -1.87
N ILE A 108 10.01 15.53 -1.01
CA ILE A 108 9.43 14.24 -0.62
C ILE A 108 8.55 13.73 -1.77
N ASP A 109 8.65 12.43 -2.07
CA ASP A 109 7.94 11.83 -3.20
C ASP A 109 6.43 11.69 -2.92
N PHE A 110 6.07 11.18 -1.74
CA PHE A 110 4.67 11.02 -1.31
C PHE A 110 4.49 11.31 0.18
N LEU A 111 3.30 11.77 0.54
CA LEU A 111 2.88 12.00 1.93
C LEU A 111 1.52 11.36 2.18
N GLY A 112 1.44 10.44 3.16
CA GLY A 112 0.21 9.76 3.57
C GLY A 112 -0.33 10.27 4.89
N GLY A 113 -1.62 10.00 5.15
CA GLY A 113 -2.27 10.34 6.40
C GLY A 113 -3.44 11.33 6.28
N TYR A 114 -3.82 11.73 5.06
CA TYR A 114 -5.13 12.37 4.88
C TYR A 114 -6.23 11.32 5.00
N SER A 115 -6.37 10.76 6.21
CA SER A 115 -7.00 9.47 6.49
C SER A 115 -8.05 9.55 7.58
N ALA A 116 -8.96 8.54 7.60
CA ALA A 116 -9.96 8.36 8.64
C ALA A 116 -10.07 6.90 9.09
N LEU A 117 -10.34 6.66 10.38
CA LEU A 117 -10.45 5.34 10.99
C LEU A 117 -11.89 5.09 11.45
N VAL A 118 -12.74 4.65 10.53
CA VAL A 118 -14.20 4.53 10.72
C VAL A 118 -14.69 3.08 10.76
N HIS A 119 -13.81 2.14 11.09
CA HIS A 119 -14.07 0.70 11.03
C HIS A 119 -15.17 0.21 11.97
N LYS A 120 -15.55 0.98 12.99
CA LYS A 120 -16.62 0.61 13.92
C LYS A 120 -17.91 1.39 13.66
N SER A 121 -17.80 2.67 13.43
CA SER A 121 -18.90 3.59 13.13
C SER A 121 -18.34 4.86 12.51
N THR A 122 -19.19 5.66 11.87
CA THR A 122 -18.82 6.93 11.26
C THR A 122 -19.42 8.09 12.05
N ALA A 123 -18.60 8.85 12.75
CA ALA A 123 -19.05 10.07 13.42
C ALA A 123 -19.39 11.18 12.40
N ALA A 124 -20.15 12.19 12.82
CA ALA A 124 -20.56 13.28 11.93
C ALA A 124 -19.36 14.02 11.30
N TYR A 125 -18.32 14.29 12.10
CA TYR A 125 -17.10 14.96 11.63
C TYR A 125 -16.32 14.10 10.63
N GLU A 126 -16.26 12.78 10.83
CA GLU A 126 -15.58 11.84 9.92
C GLU A 126 -16.31 11.73 8.59
N ARG A 127 -17.65 11.70 8.61
CA ARG A 127 -18.46 11.74 7.39
C ARG A 127 -18.20 13.00 6.59
N THR A 128 -18.11 14.15 7.26
CA THR A 128 -17.77 15.42 6.62
C THR A 128 -16.35 15.39 6.06
N PHE A 129 -15.38 14.91 6.83
CA PHE A 129 -14.00 14.75 6.41
C PHE A 129 -13.86 13.86 5.15
N ILE A 130 -14.46 12.67 5.13
CA ILE A 130 -14.38 11.73 3.99
C ILE A 130 -14.87 12.38 2.70
N LYS A 131 -15.92 13.22 2.78
CA LYS A 131 -16.45 13.95 1.61
C LYS A 131 -15.47 14.98 1.03
N THR A 132 -14.45 15.41 1.79
CA THR A 132 -13.42 16.34 1.29
C THR A 132 -12.30 15.62 0.52
N ILE A 133 -12.16 14.30 0.66
CA ILE A 133 -11.06 13.53 0.07
C ILE A 133 -10.95 13.71 -1.45
N PRO A 134 -12.02 13.61 -2.26
CA PRO A 134 -11.92 13.74 -3.70
C PRO A 134 -11.31 15.07 -4.15
N GLU A 135 -11.78 16.17 -3.59
CA GLU A 135 -11.29 17.52 -3.91
C GLU A 135 -9.83 17.71 -3.53
N VAL A 136 -9.46 17.23 -2.33
CA VAL A 136 -8.08 17.34 -1.85
C VAL A 136 -7.13 16.52 -2.73
N LEU A 137 -7.49 15.28 -3.08
CA LEU A 137 -6.65 14.46 -3.95
C LEU A 137 -6.55 14.99 -5.38
N ALA A 138 -7.59 15.67 -5.87
CA ALA A 138 -7.55 16.35 -7.17
C ALA A 138 -6.67 17.60 -7.17
N SER A 139 -6.63 18.34 -6.05
CA SER A 139 -5.89 19.60 -5.92
C SER A 139 -4.45 19.46 -5.42
N THR A 140 -4.02 18.27 -5.05
CA THR A 140 -2.68 17.97 -4.52
C THR A 140 -1.94 16.97 -5.41
N GLN A 141 -0.60 16.97 -5.36
CA GLN A 141 0.22 16.09 -6.20
C GLN A 141 0.76 14.88 -5.43
N ARG A 142 1.26 15.08 -4.22
CA ARG A 142 1.98 14.09 -3.42
C ARG A 142 1.16 13.49 -2.29
N LEU A 143 0.06 14.15 -1.93
CA LEU A 143 -0.78 13.71 -0.84
C LEU A 143 -1.57 12.46 -1.20
N CYS A 144 -1.58 11.50 -0.28
CA CYS A 144 -2.33 10.25 -0.36
C CYS A 144 -3.33 10.13 0.79
N SER A 145 -4.36 9.32 0.58
CA SER A 145 -5.45 9.15 1.53
C SER A 145 -5.80 7.68 1.74
N SER A 146 -6.29 7.37 2.94
CA SER A 146 -6.86 6.06 3.23
C SER A 146 -8.01 6.15 4.24
N VAL A 147 -8.94 5.19 4.15
CA VAL A 147 -10.05 5.06 5.09
C VAL A 147 -10.16 3.61 5.54
N ASN A 148 -10.06 3.37 6.85
CA ASN A 148 -10.23 2.03 7.42
C ASN A 148 -11.72 1.79 7.70
N VAL A 149 -12.38 0.96 6.88
CA VAL A 149 -13.84 0.72 6.91
C VAL A 149 -14.24 -0.53 7.69
N GLY A 150 -13.29 -1.38 8.07
CA GLY A 150 -13.57 -2.64 8.75
C GLY A 150 -12.41 -3.15 9.58
N SER A 151 -12.72 -4.08 10.48
CA SER A 151 -11.71 -4.85 11.20
C SER A 151 -12.26 -6.18 11.66
N THR A 152 -11.39 -7.16 11.90
CA THR A 152 -11.78 -8.44 12.51
C THR A 152 -12.50 -8.24 13.85
N ARG A 153 -12.14 -7.21 14.61
CA ARG A 153 -12.74 -6.96 15.95
C ARG A 153 -14.09 -6.25 15.92
N SER A 154 -14.34 -5.41 14.91
CA SER A 154 -15.56 -4.56 14.87
C SER A 154 -16.52 -4.94 13.74
N GLY A 155 -16.11 -5.79 12.81
CA GLY A 155 -16.87 -6.06 11.60
C GLY A 155 -16.64 -5.02 10.51
N ILE A 156 -17.59 -4.85 9.61
CA ILE A 156 -17.49 -3.94 8.47
C ILE A 156 -18.56 -2.85 8.60
N ASN A 157 -18.15 -1.60 8.54
CA ASN A 157 -19.03 -0.44 8.55
C ASN A 157 -19.57 -0.16 7.13
N MET A 158 -20.80 -0.60 6.84
CA MET A 158 -21.39 -0.48 5.51
C MET A 158 -21.73 0.97 5.12
N GLU A 159 -21.88 1.88 6.08
CA GLU A 159 -22.00 3.31 5.80
C GLU A 159 -20.68 3.85 5.23
N ALA A 160 -19.56 3.52 5.88
CA ALA A 160 -18.23 3.90 5.40
C ALA A 160 -17.90 3.28 4.04
N VAL A 161 -18.25 2.00 3.84
CA VAL A 161 -18.09 1.30 2.56
C VAL A 161 -18.84 2.01 1.44
N LYS A 162 -20.10 2.40 1.66
CA LYS A 162 -20.88 3.19 0.69
C LYS A 162 -20.20 4.53 0.37
N LEU A 163 -19.79 5.27 1.41
CA LEU A 163 -19.10 6.55 1.23
C LEU A 163 -17.80 6.38 0.43
N MET A 164 -17.07 5.30 0.64
CA MET A 164 -15.84 5.04 -0.11
C MET A 164 -16.10 4.73 -1.59
N GLY A 165 -17.14 3.98 -1.94
CA GLY A 165 -17.53 3.79 -3.34
C GLY A 165 -17.84 5.12 -4.05
N GLU A 166 -18.56 6.03 -3.37
CA GLU A 166 -18.82 7.39 -3.87
C GLU A 166 -17.52 8.21 -3.97
N THR A 167 -16.61 8.08 -2.99
CA THR A 167 -15.35 8.83 -2.92
C THR A 167 -14.38 8.39 -4.02
N PHE A 168 -14.22 7.08 -4.30
CA PHE A 168 -13.41 6.59 -5.41
C PHE A 168 -13.90 7.12 -6.76
N LYS A 169 -15.22 7.04 -6.99
CA LYS A 169 -15.82 7.52 -8.24
C LYS A 169 -15.64 9.04 -8.41
N ALA A 170 -15.82 9.81 -7.34
CA ALA A 170 -15.64 11.26 -7.36
C ALA A 170 -14.18 11.64 -7.58
N ALA A 171 -13.23 10.99 -6.88
CA ALA A 171 -11.80 11.25 -7.03
C ALA A 171 -11.30 10.96 -8.46
N ALA A 172 -11.73 9.84 -9.04
CA ALA A 172 -11.42 9.50 -10.44
C ALA A 172 -12.00 10.54 -11.40
N LYS A 173 -13.27 10.93 -11.22
CA LYS A 173 -13.95 11.92 -12.08
C LYS A 173 -13.26 13.28 -12.04
N LEU A 174 -12.83 13.77 -10.86
CA LEU A 174 -12.16 15.05 -10.69
C LEU A 174 -10.75 15.08 -11.29
N THR A 175 -10.18 13.92 -11.61
CA THR A 175 -8.85 13.77 -12.20
C THR A 175 -8.91 13.03 -13.55
N ALA A 176 -10.01 13.20 -14.29
CA ALA A 176 -10.26 12.49 -15.55
C ALA A 176 -9.19 12.73 -16.61
N GLU A 177 -8.62 13.94 -16.68
CA GLU A 177 -7.55 14.29 -17.61
C GLU A 177 -6.22 13.57 -17.32
N LYS A 178 -6.10 12.89 -16.18
CA LYS A 178 -4.95 12.09 -15.73
C LYS A 178 -5.36 10.66 -15.41
N ASP A 179 -6.25 10.09 -16.22
CA ASP A 179 -6.72 8.70 -16.10
C ASP A 179 -7.30 8.32 -14.72
N GLY A 180 -7.82 9.30 -13.97
CA GLY A 180 -8.41 9.05 -12.67
C GLY A 180 -7.38 8.85 -11.54
N ILE A 181 -6.18 9.43 -11.65
CA ILE A 181 -5.07 9.30 -10.68
C ILE A 181 -5.46 9.63 -9.24
N GLY A 182 -6.48 10.45 -9.02
CA GLY A 182 -7.01 10.71 -7.68
C GLY A 182 -7.46 9.43 -6.96
N ALA A 183 -8.05 8.49 -7.70
CA ALA A 183 -8.41 7.18 -7.14
C ALA A 183 -7.17 6.28 -6.89
N ALA A 184 -6.10 6.40 -7.67
CA ALA A 184 -4.84 5.70 -7.43
C ALA A 184 -4.11 6.16 -6.15
N LYS A 185 -4.42 7.37 -5.65
CA LYS A 185 -3.90 7.92 -4.39
C LYS A 185 -4.80 7.63 -3.17
N LEU A 186 -5.82 6.82 -3.33
CA LEU A 186 -6.83 6.50 -2.32
C LEU A 186 -6.89 5.00 -2.04
N VAL A 187 -6.99 4.63 -0.76
CA VAL A 187 -7.13 3.24 -0.33
C VAL A 187 -8.28 3.08 0.67
N ALA A 188 -9.12 2.07 0.50
CA ALA A 188 -10.03 1.60 1.53
C ALA A 188 -9.43 0.35 2.19
N PHE A 189 -9.35 0.34 3.54
CA PHE A 189 -8.77 -0.75 4.31
C PHE A 189 -9.80 -1.52 5.13
N CYS A 190 -9.52 -2.81 5.34
CA CYS A 190 -9.93 -3.55 6.51
C CYS A 190 -8.67 -3.99 7.28
N ASN A 191 -8.68 -3.88 8.63
CA ASN A 191 -7.51 -4.14 9.48
C ASN A 191 -6.27 -3.32 9.07
N ALA A 192 -6.43 -2.01 8.85
CA ALA A 192 -5.31 -1.13 8.52
C ALA A 192 -4.20 -1.20 9.58
N VAL A 193 -2.97 -1.28 9.15
CA VAL A 193 -1.78 -1.22 10.01
C VAL A 193 -1.29 0.22 10.15
N GLU A 194 -0.77 0.54 11.33
CA GLU A 194 -0.42 1.91 11.73
C GLU A 194 1.02 2.29 11.40
N ASP A 195 1.85 1.31 11.04
CA ASP A 195 3.28 1.42 10.77
C ASP A 195 3.66 1.20 9.30
N ASN A 196 2.66 1.12 8.41
CA ASN A 196 2.86 0.87 6.98
C ASN A 196 3.71 1.95 6.31
N PRO A 197 4.88 1.62 5.72
CA PRO A 197 5.70 2.59 4.98
C PRO A 197 5.25 2.80 3.52
N PHE A 198 4.34 1.96 3.01
CA PHE A 198 3.94 1.98 1.61
C PHE A 198 2.74 2.90 1.35
N MET A 199 2.86 3.76 0.35
CA MET A 199 1.75 4.58 -0.16
C MET A 199 0.92 3.75 -1.18
N ALA A 200 -0.35 4.05 -1.35
CA ALA A 200 -1.06 5.27 -0.90
C ALA A 200 -1.59 5.20 0.56
N GLY A 201 -1.68 4.05 1.16
CA GLY A 201 -2.43 3.80 2.39
C GLY A 201 -1.73 4.17 3.70
N ALA A 202 -0.45 4.58 3.68
CA ALA A 202 0.30 4.86 4.89
C ALA A 202 -0.30 5.99 5.74
N PHE A 203 -0.28 5.80 7.06
CA PHE A 203 -0.52 6.83 8.06
C PHE A 203 0.29 6.50 9.31
N HIS A 204 0.45 7.47 10.20
CA HIS A 204 1.16 7.31 11.47
C HIS A 204 0.14 7.09 12.59
N GLY A 205 0.24 5.96 13.27
CA GLY A 205 -0.70 5.56 14.32
C GLY A 205 -0.74 6.52 15.51
N ALA A 206 -1.90 6.62 16.14
CA ALA A 206 -2.08 7.48 17.30
C ALA A 206 -1.30 7.04 18.55
N GLY A 207 -0.92 5.75 18.60
CA GLY A 207 -0.13 5.15 19.69
C GLY A 207 1.37 5.12 19.43
N GLU A 208 1.83 5.57 18.27
CA GLU A 208 3.23 5.60 17.90
C GLU A 208 3.99 6.76 18.55
N ALA A 209 5.34 6.67 18.58
CA ALA A 209 6.17 7.76 19.04
C ALA A 209 6.07 9.01 18.14
N ASP A 210 6.48 10.17 18.64
CA ASP A 210 6.36 11.45 17.91
C ASP A 210 7.01 11.44 16.54
N VAL A 211 8.13 10.73 16.38
CA VAL A 211 8.90 10.60 15.13
C VAL A 211 9.44 9.18 15.00
N VAL A 212 9.01 8.47 13.96
CA VAL A 212 9.43 7.08 13.70
C VAL A 212 9.95 6.98 12.26
N VAL A 213 10.93 6.12 12.03
CA VAL A 213 11.39 5.76 10.68
C VAL A 213 11.03 4.30 10.41
N ASN A 214 10.19 4.08 9.40
CA ASN A 214 9.85 2.79 8.84
C ASN A 214 10.49 2.64 7.46
N VAL A 215 10.99 1.45 7.14
CA VAL A 215 11.66 1.21 5.86
C VAL A 215 10.98 0.06 5.12
N GLY A 216 10.60 0.33 3.88
CA GLY A 216 10.10 -0.69 2.96
C GLY A 216 11.22 -1.20 2.07
N VAL A 217 11.42 -2.51 2.07
CA VAL A 217 12.42 -3.20 1.24
C VAL A 217 11.70 -4.04 0.20
N SER A 218 12.20 -4.05 -1.03
CA SER A 218 11.65 -4.85 -2.10
C SER A 218 12.74 -5.59 -2.87
N GLY A 219 12.37 -6.66 -3.52
CA GLY A 219 13.29 -7.46 -4.34
C GLY A 219 12.59 -8.66 -4.96
N PRO A 220 11.48 -8.48 -5.73
CA PRO A 220 10.91 -9.58 -6.50
C PRO A 220 11.92 -10.22 -7.44
N GLY A 221 12.76 -9.39 -8.08
CA GLY A 221 13.82 -9.88 -8.99
C GLY A 221 14.83 -10.79 -8.30
N VAL A 222 15.20 -10.46 -7.04
CA VAL A 222 16.14 -11.30 -6.26
C VAL A 222 15.53 -12.69 -5.98
N VAL A 223 14.25 -12.73 -5.61
CA VAL A 223 13.54 -13.99 -5.36
C VAL A 223 13.39 -14.79 -6.64
N LYS A 224 13.00 -14.14 -7.75
CA LYS A 224 12.88 -14.75 -9.08
C LYS A 224 14.20 -15.38 -9.49
N HIS A 225 15.28 -14.62 -9.48
CA HIS A 225 16.60 -15.10 -9.88
C HIS A 225 17.06 -16.30 -9.04
N ALA A 226 16.81 -16.28 -7.74
CA ALA A 226 17.16 -17.40 -6.87
C ALA A 226 16.40 -18.69 -7.23
N LEU A 227 15.14 -18.59 -7.68
CA LEU A 227 14.37 -19.76 -8.14
C LEU A 227 14.85 -20.27 -9.49
N GLU A 228 15.25 -19.39 -10.41
CA GLU A 228 15.87 -19.78 -11.70
C GLU A 228 17.12 -20.65 -11.54
N GLN A 229 17.82 -20.55 -10.40
CA GLN A 229 19.00 -21.37 -10.11
C GLN A 229 18.68 -22.80 -9.65
N ILE A 230 17.40 -23.08 -9.35
CA ILE A 230 16.95 -24.39 -8.84
C ILE A 230 15.71 -24.89 -9.58
N PRO A 231 15.73 -24.99 -10.93
CA PRO A 231 14.53 -25.25 -11.73
C PRO A 231 13.92 -26.66 -11.46
N ASP A 232 14.71 -27.61 -10.98
CA ASP A 232 14.27 -28.98 -10.67
C ASP A 232 13.90 -29.18 -9.19
N ALA A 233 13.95 -28.09 -8.36
CA ALA A 233 13.65 -28.17 -6.93
C ALA A 233 12.17 -28.47 -6.69
N ASP A 234 11.87 -29.24 -5.67
CA ASP A 234 10.48 -29.38 -5.23
C ASP A 234 9.98 -28.12 -4.50
N LEU A 235 8.66 -28.04 -4.27
CA LEU A 235 8.05 -26.85 -3.63
C LEU A 235 8.56 -26.61 -2.20
N THR A 236 9.07 -27.63 -1.51
CA THR A 236 9.66 -27.48 -0.17
C THR A 236 11.03 -26.79 -0.27
N GLU A 237 11.84 -27.22 -1.21
CA GLU A 237 13.16 -26.65 -1.48
C GLU A 237 13.02 -25.21 -2.00
N ALA A 238 12.05 -24.96 -2.89
CA ALA A 238 11.72 -23.62 -3.38
C ALA A 238 11.31 -22.69 -2.22
N ALA A 239 10.44 -23.14 -1.30
CA ALA A 239 10.03 -22.37 -0.13
C ALA A 239 11.22 -22.05 0.80
N GLU A 240 12.12 -23.00 1.02
CA GLU A 240 13.35 -22.80 1.81
C GLU A 240 14.31 -21.80 1.13
N MET A 241 14.42 -21.82 -0.20
CA MET A 241 15.18 -20.82 -0.95
C MET A 241 14.58 -19.42 -0.78
N ILE A 242 13.28 -19.26 -1.02
CA ILE A 242 12.57 -17.99 -0.85
C ILE A 242 12.78 -17.45 0.57
N LYS A 243 12.63 -18.28 1.60
CA LYS A 243 12.84 -17.92 2.98
C LYS A 243 14.26 -17.40 3.25
N ARG A 244 15.29 -18.05 2.70
CA ARG A 244 16.70 -17.62 2.83
C ARG A 244 16.94 -16.26 2.17
N ILE A 245 16.41 -16.05 0.99
CA ILE A 245 16.52 -14.75 0.28
C ILE A 245 15.78 -13.65 1.03
N ALA A 246 14.56 -13.90 1.46
CA ALA A 246 13.78 -12.97 2.28
C ALA A 246 14.51 -12.55 3.56
N PHE A 247 15.19 -13.50 4.22
CA PHE A 247 16.06 -13.22 5.36
C PHE A 247 17.17 -12.22 5.00
N LYS A 248 17.88 -12.44 3.89
CA LYS A 248 19.00 -11.58 3.46
C LYS A 248 18.51 -10.16 3.13
N ILE A 249 17.45 -10.06 2.34
CA ILE A 249 16.82 -8.77 1.96
C ILE A 249 16.42 -8.00 3.23
N THR A 250 15.75 -8.65 4.19
CA THR A 250 15.31 -8.01 5.44
C THR A 250 16.49 -7.52 6.27
N ARG A 251 17.60 -8.29 6.32
CA ARG A 251 18.81 -7.87 7.05
C ARG A 251 19.44 -6.61 6.46
N ALA A 252 19.48 -6.50 5.12
CA ALA A 252 19.96 -5.30 4.44
C ALA A 252 19.05 -4.10 4.77
N GLY A 253 17.75 -4.29 4.69
CA GLY A 253 16.76 -3.25 5.06
C GLY A 253 16.88 -2.80 6.51
N GLN A 254 17.05 -3.72 7.45
CA GLN A 254 17.22 -3.39 8.87
C GLN A 254 18.49 -2.56 9.14
N LEU A 255 19.57 -2.85 8.43
CA LEU A 255 20.82 -2.09 8.56
C LEU A 255 20.58 -0.62 8.17
N ILE A 256 19.99 -0.40 7.01
CA ILE A 256 19.67 0.94 6.51
C ILE A 256 18.64 1.64 7.41
N ALA A 257 17.60 0.93 7.85
CA ALA A 257 16.57 1.48 8.72
C ALA A 257 17.14 2.02 10.05
N LYS A 258 18.01 1.27 10.69
CA LYS A 258 18.66 1.69 11.94
C LYS A 258 19.56 2.91 11.75
N GLU A 259 20.33 2.92 10.66
CA GLU A 259 21.22 4.04 10.39
C GLU A 259 20.42 5.30 9.96
N ALA A 260 19.36 5.13 9.18
CA ALA A 260 18.44 6.22 8.85
C ALA A 260 17.80 6.84 10.09
N ALA A 261 17.24 6.01 10.98
CA ALA A 261 16.62 6.47 12.21
C ALA A 261 17.60 7.27 13.08
N LYS A 262 18.84 6.77 13.22
CA LYS A 262 19.91 7.45 13.96
C LYS A 262 20.25 8.82 13.36
N ARG A 263 20.47 8.92 12.04
CA ARG A 263 20.82 10.20 11.36
C ARG A 263 19.67 11.20 11.38
N LEU A 264 18.44 10.71 11.34
CA LEU A 264 17.24 11.52 11.38
C LEU A 264 16.77 11.87 12.81
N ASN A 265 17.47 11.39 13.83
CA ASN A 265 17.09 11.54 15.25
C ASN A 265 15.62 11.14 15.49
N ALA A 266 15.26 9.94 15.03
CA ALA A 266 13.94 9.33 15.11
C ALA A 266 14.03 7.95 15.75
N GLU A 267 12.91 7.41 16.24
CA GLU A 267 12.86 6.02 16.65
C GLU A 267 12.88 5.10 15.42
N PHE A 268 13.56 3.97 15.54
CA PHE A 268 13.45 2.92 14.54
C PHE A 268 12.14 2.16 14.78
N GLY A 269 11.23 2.24 13.82
CA GLY A 269 9.96 1.53 13.81
C GLY A 269 10.14 0.10 13.29
N ILE A 270 9.79 -0.12 12.02
CA ILE A 270 9.81 -1.47 11.42
C ILE A 270 10.56 -1.51 10.08
N VAL A 271 10.90 -2.73 9.69
CA VAL A 271 11.21 -3.09 8.30
C VAL A 271 10.02 -3.83 7.73
N ASP A 272 9.50 -3.32 6.63
CA ASP A 272 8.48 -3.97 5.83
C ASP A 272 9.16 -4.66 4.65
N LEU A 273 9.18 -5.99 4.66
CA LEU A 273 9.61 -6.79 3.51
C LEU A 273 8.39 -7.08 2.66
N SER A 274 8.12 -6.21 1.72
CA SER A 274 7.09 -6.42 0.72
C SER A 274 7.71 -6.63 -0.65
N LEU A 275 7.44 -7.78 -1.25
CA LEU A 275 7.73 -7.99 -2.66
C LEU A 275 6.77 -7.11 -3.47
N ALA A 276 7.13 -5.82 -3.57
CA ALA A 276 6.39 -4.81 -4.30
C ALA A 276 7.01 -4.67 -5.69
N PRO A 277 6.35 -5.18 -6.74
CA PRO A 277 6.91 -5.20 -8.09
C PRO A 277 7.02 -3.79 -8.69
N THR A 278 7.71 -3.72 -9.83
CA THR A 278 7.69 -2.56 -10.72
C THR A 278 7.27 -3.00 -12.13
N PRO A 279 6.92 -2.05 -13.03
CA PRO A 279 6.64 -2.37 -14.43
C PRO A 279 7.88 -2.87 -15.21
N ALA A 280 9.05 -2.94 -14.58
CA ALA A 280 10.26 -3.45 -15.19
C ALA A 280 10.23 -4.98 -15.33
N ARG A 281 10.72 -5.50 -16.46
CA ARG A 281 10.91 -6.95 -16.63
C ARG A 281 11.96 -7.46 -15.64
N GLY A 282 11.65 -8.60 -15.02
CA GLY A 282 12.50 -9.20 -14.00
C GLY A 282 12.20 -8.78 -12.56
N ASP A 283 11.40 -7.73 -12.35
CA ASP A 283 10.96 -7.26 -11.03
C ASP A 283 9.43 -7.45 -10.87
N SER A 284 8.98 -8.70 -10.96
CA SER A 284 7.56 -9.10 -11.03
C SER A 284 7.24 -10.24 -10.08
N VAL A 285 6.21 -10.08 -9.27
CA VAL A 285 5.67 -11.15 -8.41
C VAL A 285 4.99 -12.21 -9.26
N ALA A 286 4.30 -11.84 -10.33
CA ALA A 286 3.71 -12.80 -11.26
C ALA A 286 4.79 -13.74 -11.86
N GLN A 287 5.94 -13.19 -12.26
CA GLN A 287 7.04 -14.00 -12.78
C GLN A 287 7.65 -14.94 -11.72
N ILE A 288 7.66 -14.57 -10.44
CA ILE A 288 8.04 -15.50 -9.35
C ILE A 288 7.09 -16.69 -9.30
N LEU A 289 5.78 -16.45 -9.46
CA LEU A 289 4.79 -17.53 -9.46
C LEU A 289 4.94 -18.45 -10.69
N GLU A 290 5.35 -17.90 -11.82
CA GLU A 290 5.65 -18.65 -13.05
C GLU A 290 6.91 -19.50 -12.87
N GLU A 291 7.96 -19.02 -12.19
CA GLU A 291 9.14 -19.84 -11.83
C GLU A 291 8.81 -21.00 -10.87
N LEU A 292 7.70 -20.93 -10.12
CA LEU A 292 7.18 -22.07 -9.34
C LEU A 292 6.46 -23.12 -10.20
N GLY A 293 6.45 -22.97 -11.53
CA GLY A 293 5.94 -23.93 -12.48
C GLY A 293 4.57 -23.61 -13.07
N LEU A 294 4.08 -22.37 -12.92
CA LEU A 294 2.86 -21.92 -13.60
C LEU A 294 3.19 -21.42 -15.01
N GLU A 295 2.43 -21.86 -16.02
CA GLU A 295 2.55 -21.36 -17.38
C GLU A 295 2.19 -19.86 -17.47
N CYS A 296 1.18 -19.45 -16.72
CA CYS A 296 0.74 -18.06 -16.61
C CYS A 296 0.07 -17.83 -15.25
N VAL A 297 0.38 -16.70 -14.64
CA VAL A 297 -0.35 -16.27 -13.44
C VAL A 297 -1.82 -16.03 -13.80
N GLY A 298 -2.75 -16.42 -12.89
CA GLY A 298 -4.19 -16.41 -13.14
C GLY A 298 -4.77 -17.82 -13.33
N GLY A 299 -4.03 -18.76 -13.91
CA GLY A 299 -4.41 -20.15 -14.05
C GLY A 299 -4.61 -20.89 -12.71
N HIS A 300 -5.11 -22.11 -12.78
CA HIS A 300 -5.23 -22.98 -11.59
C HIS A 300 -3.84 -23.23 -10.97
N GLY A 301 -3.75 -23.18 -9.64
CA GLY A 301 -2.48 -23.24 -8.92
C GLY A 301 -1.95 -21.88 -8.44
N THR A 302 -2.31 -20.78 -9.09
CA THR A 302 -1.82 -19.44 -8.75
C THR A 302 -2.04 -19.07 -7.28
N THR A 303 -3.23 -19.29 -6.74
CA THR A 303 -3.54 -18.98 -5.32
C THR A 303 -2.69 -19.83 -4.36
N ALA A 304 -2.43 -21.11 -4.70
CA ALA A 304 -1.59 -21.98 -3.88
C ALA A 304 -0.11 -21.55 -3.94
N ALA A 305 0.41 -21.24 -5.13
CA ALA A 305 1.78 -20.74 -5.30
C ALA A 305 1.97 -19.39 -4.57
N LEU A 306 0.99 -18.48 -4.64
CA LEU A 306 1.03 -17.23 -3.92
C LEU A 306 0.98 -17.43 -2.38
N ALA A 307 0.22 -18.40 -1.89
CA ALA A 307 0.20 -18.74 -0.47
C ALA A 307 1.58 -19.23 0.00
N LEU A 308 2.23 -20.09 -0.76
CA LEU A 308 3.60 -20.56 -0.49
C LEU A 308 4.58 -19.38 -0.48
N LEU A 309 4.57 -18.55 -1.51
CA LEU A 309 5.44 -17.38 -1.62
C LEU A 309 5.26 -16.42 -0.43
N ASN A 310 4.03 -16.04 -0.13
CA ASN A 310 3.73 -15.08 0.93
C ASN A 310 4.15 -15.60 2.31
N ASP A 311 3.93 -16.87 2.62
CA ASP A 311 4.32 -17.50 3.87
C ASP A 311 5.84 -17.61 4.01
N ALA A 312 6.54 -18.04 2.96
CA ALA A 312 7.99 -18.16 2.94
C ALA A 312 8.68 -16.80 3.14
N VAL A 313 8.18 -15.76 2.47
CA VAL A 313 8.66 -14.37 2.63
C VAL A 313 8.49 -13.89 4.06
N LYS A 314 7.32 -14.06 4.67
CA LYS A 314 7.06 -13.68 6.05
C LYS A 314 7.95 -14.41 7.05
N LYS A 315 8.12 -15.72 6.87
CA LYS A 315 9.03 -16.53 7.70
C LYS A 315 10.47 -16.03 7.64
N GLY A 316 10.97 -15.73 6.45
CA GLY A 316 12.32 -15.17 6.26
C GLY A 316 12.48 -13.81 6.94
N GLY A 317 11.50 -12.94 6.78
CA GLY A 317 11.48 -11.63 7.43
C GLY A 317 11.54 -11.71 8.96
N VAL A 318 10.64 -12.46 9.57
CA VAL A 318 10.57 -12.62 11.05
C VAL A 318 11.85 -13.24 11.61
N MET A 319 12.50 -14.14 10.89
CA MET A 319 13.79 -14.70 11.29
C MET A 319 14.95 -13.68 11.24
N ALA A 320 14.84 -12.67 10.39
CA ALA A 320 15.88 -11.66 10.18
C ALA A 320 15.81 -10.50 11.18
N SER A 321 14.61 -10.12 11.60
CA SER A 321 14.37 -8.96 12.46
C SER A 321 13.17 -9.18 13.38
N SER A 322 13.31 -8.73 14.64
CA SER A 322 12.19 -8.63 15.59
C SER A 322 11.30 -7.42 15.33
N ARG A 323 11.65 -6.57 14.39
CA ARG A 323 10.94 -5.35 13.99
C ARG A 323 10.47 -5.45 12.55
N VAL A 324 9.79 -6.55 12.21
CA VAL A 324 9.07 -6.72 10.96
C VAL A 324 7.62 -6.31 11.17
N GLY A 325 7.08 -5.52 10.26
CA GLY A 325 5.71 -4.99 10.36
C GLY A 325 5.16 -4.55 9.01
N GLY A 326 4.25 -3.61 9.04
CA GLY A 326 3.61 -3.07 7.85
C GLY A 326 2.78 -4.09 7.10
N LEU A 327 2.95 -4.12 5.79
CA LEU A 327 2.24 -5.01 4.85
C LEU A 327 3.09 -6.19 4.38
N SER A 328 4.18 -6.53 5.09
CA SER A 328 5.16 -7.55 4.70
C SER A 328 4.56 -8.78 4.01
N GLY A 329 5.13 -9.16 2.87
CA GLY A 329 4.71 -10.32 2.06
C GLY A 329 4.69 -10.02 0.56
N ALA A 330 3.87 -10.74 -0.19
CA ALA A 330 3.77 -10.58 -1.64
C ALA A 330 2.62 -9.65 -2.03
N PHE A 331 2.92 -8.62 -2.85
CA PHE A 331 1.97 -7.69 -3.44
C PHE A 331 1.55 -8.18 -4.83
N ILE A 332 0.32 -7.87 -5.22
CA ILE A 332 -0.22 -8.23 -6.54
C ILE A 332 -0.91 -7.04 -7.23
N PRO A 333 -0.27 -5.86 -7.30
CA PRO A 333 -0.86 -4.70 -7.99
C PRO A 333 -0.88 -4.94 -9.50
N VAL A 334 -2.04 -4.73 -10.13
CA VAL A 334 -2.16 -5.04 -11.57
C VAL A 334 -1.40 -4.07 -12.44
N SER A 335 -1.35 -2.77 -12.12
CA SER A 335 -0.65 -1.79 -12.98
C SER A 335 0.86 -1.70 -12.76
N GLU A 336 1.34 -2.16 -11.61
CA GLU A 336 2.73 -2.02 -11.20
C GLU A 336 3.57 -3.29 -11.44
N ASP A 337 2.96 -4.38 -11.94
CA ASP A 337 3.60 -5.67 -12.20
C ASP A 337 3.42 -6.08 -13.67
N ILE A 338 4.53 -6.18 -14.40
CA ILE A 338 4.48 -6.49 -15.84
C ILE A 338 3.81 -7.83 -16.13
N GLY A 339 4.04 -8.85 -15.30
CA GLY A 339 3.41 -10.16 -15.48
C GLY A 339 1.90 -10.14 -15.17
N MET A 340 1.48 -9.36 -14.16
CA MET A 340 0.05 -9.15 -13.88
C MET A 340 -0.65 -8.40 -15.00
N ILE A 341 0.01 -7.38 -15.59
CA ILE A 341 -0.49 -6.65 -16.75
C ILE A 341 -0.69 -7.61 -17.92
N GLU A 342 0.33 -8.40 -18.27
CA GLU A 342 0.30 -9.34 -19.39
C GLU A 342 -0.77 -10.43 -19.20
N ALA A 343 -0.92 -10.96 -17.99
CA ALA A 343 -1.95 -11.94 -17.65
C ALA A 343 -3.37 -11.36 -17.72
N ALA A 344 -3.55 -10.12 -17.29
CA ALA A 344 -4.83 -9.42 -17.39
C ALA A 344 -5.19 -9.10 -18.87
N GLU A 345 -4.21 -8.73 -19.70
CA GLU A 345 -4.39 -8.52 -21.14
C GLU A 345 -4.76 -9.83 -21.88
N LYS A 346 -4.26 -10.97 -21.41
CA LYS A 346 -4.64 -12.31 -21.93
C LYS A 346 -6.00 -12.80 -21.42
N GLY A 347 -6.57 -12.15 -20.39
CA GLY A 347 -7.83 -12.57 -19.76
C GLY A 347 -7.68 -13.68 -18.72
N GLU A 348 -6.44 -14.08 -18.34
CA GLU A 348 -6.16 -15.07 -17.29
C GLU A 348 -6.41 -14.49 -15.90
N ILE A 349 -6.23 -13.17 -15.73
CA ILE A 349 -6.55 -12.41 -14.52
C ILE A 349 -7.87 -11.66 -14.73
N ASN A 350 -8.80 -11.90 -13.83
CA ASN A 350 -10.05 -11.16 -13.69
C ASN A 350 -10.29 -10.83 -12.20
N LEU A 351 -11.36 -10.09 -11.89
CA LEU A 351 -11.67 -9.68 -10.52
C LEU A 351 -11.89 -10.87 -9.58
N ASP A 352 -12.64 -11.90 -9.99
CA ASP A 352 -12.91 -13.08 -9.17
C ASP A 352 -11.62 -13.81 -8.81
N LYS A 353 -10.69 -13.90 -9.79
CA LYS A 353 -9.38 -14.51 -9.55
C LYS A 353 -8.52 -13.68 -8.61
N LEU A 354 -8.54 -12.36 -8.77
CA LEU A 354 -7.84 -11.44 -7.88
C LEU A 354 -8.37 -11.55 -6.45
N GLU A 355 -9.68 -11.54 -6.24
CA GLU A 355 -10.30 -11.74 -4.92
C GLU A 355 -9.88 -13.06 -4.28
N ALA A 356 -9.84 -14.17 -5.04
CA ALA A 356 -9.32 -15.43 -4.53
C ALA A 356 -7.83 -15.33 -4.13
N MET A 357 -7.01 -14.60 -4.90
CA MET A 357 -5.59 -14.37 -4.59
C MET A 357 -5.42 -13.48 -3.37
N THR A 358 -6.31 -12.50 -3.14
CA THR A 358 -6.24 -11.60 -1.98
C THR A 358 -6.50 -12.32 -0.66
N CYS A 359 -7.11 -13.49 -0.67
CA CYS A 359 -7.19 -14.33 0.54
C CYS A 359 -5.82 -14.69 1.10
N VAL A 360 -4.79 -14.78 0.28
CA VAL A 360 -3.45 -15.28 0.63
C VAL A 360 -2.30 -14.30 0.36
N CYS A 361 -2.54 -13.18 -0.33
CA CYS A 361 -1.54 -12.12 -0.51
C CYS A 361 -1.37 -11.27 0.76
N SER A 362 -0.50 -10.28 0.73
CA SER A 362 -0.27 -9.41 1.88
C SER A 362 -1.11 -8.11 1.88
N VAL A 363 -1.69 -7.72 0.75
CA VAL A 363 -2.40 -6.43 0.63
C VAL A 363 -3.87 -6.60 0.31
N GLY A 364 -4.24 -6.90 -0.94
CA GLY A 364 -5.64 -6.91 -1.39
C GLY A 364 -5.74 -6.56 -2.88
N LEU A 365 -6.90 -6.06 -3.29
CA LEU A 365 -7.12 -5.54 -4.65
C LEU A 365 -6.35 -4.24 -4.82
N ASP A 366 -5.28 -4.26 -5.59
CA ASP A 366 -4.39 -3.13 -5.71
C ASP A 366 -4.17 -2.69 -7.15
N MET A 367 -4.34 -1.37 -7.39
CA MET A 367 -4.17 -0.73 -8.70
C MET A 367 -5.02 -1.38 -9.81
N ILE A 368 -6.29 -1.59 -9.51
CA ILE A 368 -7.25 -2.23 -10.40
C ILE A 368 -8.03 -1.18 -11.20
N ALA A 369 -7.80 -1.13 -12.52
CA ALA A 369 -8.60 -0.29 -13.40
C ALA A 369 -9.90 -1.00 -13.81
N ILE A 370 -11.02 -0.30 -13.68
CA ILE A 370 -12.36 -0.77 -14.05
C ILE A 370 -13.06 0.26 -14.95
N PRO A 371 -14.17 -0.10 -15.66
CA PRO A 371 -14.91 0.85 -16.48
C PRO A 371 -15.33 2.09 -15.70
N GLY A 372 -15.18 3.27 -16.30
CA GLY A 372 -15.45 4.55 -15.65
C GLY A 372 -16.93 4.81 -15.33
N ASP A 373 -17.83 4.11 -15.99
CA ASP A 373 -19.28 4.15 -15.75
C ASP A 373 -19.74 3.23 -14.62
N THR A 374 -18.88 2.33 -14.11
CA THR A 374 -19.21 1.43 -13.00
C THR A 374 -19.91 2.19 -11.86
N PRO A 375 -21.09 1.72 -11.38
CA PRO A 375 -21.81 2.38 -10.31
C PRO A 375 -21.01 2.46 -9.00
N ALA A 376 -21.15 3.55 -8.26
CA ALA A 376 -20.52 3.70 -6.95
C ALA A 376 -20.92 2.58 -5.97
N THR A 377 -22.14 2.05 -6.08
CA THR A 377 -22.63 0.92 -5.29
C THR A 377 -21.93 -0.39 -5.63
N THR A 378 -21.56 -0.60 -6.89
CA THR A 378 -20.75 -1.77 -7.29
C THR A 378 -19.33 -1.67 -6.73
N ILE A 379 -18.71 -0.49 -6.81
CA ILE A 379 -17.39 -0.24 -6.19
C ILE A 379 -17.48 -0.47 -4.68
N ALA A 380 -18.53 0.00 -4.02
CA ALA A 380 -18.77 -0.23 -2.61
C ALA A 380 -18.92 -1.74 -2.28
N ALA A 381 -19.59 -2.51 -3.14
CA ALA A 381 -19.71 -3.96 -2.97
C ALA A 381 -18.36 -4.67 -3.05
N MET A 382 -17.49 -4.31 -4.01
CA MET A 382 -16.10 -4.81 -4.09
C MET A 382 -15.30 -4.49 -2.83
N ILE A 383 -15.47 -3.29 -2.27
CA ILE A 383 -14.84 -2.91 -1.00
C ILE A 383 -15.36 -3.77 0.15
N ALA A 384 -16.67 -4.10 0.15
CA ALA A 384 -17.26 -4.97 1.17
C ALA A 384 -16.73 -6.41 1.09
N ASP A 385 -16.60 -6.95 -0.13
CA ASP A 385 -16.09 -8.31 -0.37
C ASP A 385 -14.64 -8.42 0.09
N GLU A 386 -13.81 -7.47 -0.28
CA GLU A 386 -12.41 -7.44 0.13
C GLU A 386 -12.26 -7.22 1.64
N ALA A 387 -13.09 -6.37 2.24
CA ALA A 387 -13.13 -6.19 3.68
C ALA A 387 -13.59 -7.47 4.42
N ALA A 388 -14.51 -8.26 3.83
CA ALA A 388 -14.93 -9.54 4.38
C ALA A 388 -13.78 -10.56 4.36
N ILE A 389 -12.99 -10.62 3.28
CA ILE A 389 -11.79 -11.44 3.18
C ILE A 389 -10.81 -11.06 4.31
N GLY A 390 -10.52 -9.78 4.49
CA GLY A 390 -9.64 -9.29 5.55
C GLY A 390 -10.14 -9.61 6.95
N MET A 391 -11.42 -9.34 7.18
CA MET A 391 -12.07 -9.56 8.46
C MET A 391 -12.06 -11.05 8.89
N ILE A 392 -12.43 -11.95 7.98
CA ILE A 392 -12.49 -13.40 8.26
C ILE A 392 -11.12 -14.01 8.43
N ASN A 393 -10.15 -13.62 7.60
CA ASN A 393 -8.79 -14.17 7.64
C ASN A 393 -7.88 -13.47 8.66
N ASN A 394 -8.39 -12.48 9.41
CA ASN A 394 -7.61 -11.67 10.36
C ASN A 394 -6.32 -11.12 9.73
N LYS A 395 -6.43 -10.60 8.53
CA LYS A 395 -5.34 -9.98 7.77
C LYS A 395 -5.74 -8.58 7.30
N THR A 396 -4.77 -7.73 7.03
CA THR A 396 -5.02 -6.48 6.33
C THR A 396 -5.44 -6.76 4.90
N THR A 397 -6.52 -6.13 4.47
CA THR A 397 -6.88 -6.01 3.06
C THR A 397 -7.06 -4.55 2.68
N ALA A 398 -6.65 -4.22 1.47
CA ALA A 398 -6.72 -2.90 0.88
C ALA A 398 -7.45 -2.96 -0.45
N VAL A 399 -8.19 -1.92 -0.77
CA VAL A 399 -8.81 -1.72 -2.07
C VAL A 399 -8.33 -0.41 -2.66
N ARG A 400 -7.66 -0.49 -3.82
CA ARG A 400 -7.24 0.63 -4.64
C ARG A 400 -7.78 0.42 -6.07
N ILE A 401 -9.04 0.80 -6.26
CA ILE A 401 -9.79 0.65 -7.52
C ILE A 401 -9.85 1.99 -8.24
N ILE A 402 -9.63 1.98 -9.55
CA ILE A 402 -9.58 3.16 -10.39
C ILE A 402 -10.68 3.05 -11.47
N PRO A 403 -11.86 3.66 -11.24
CA PRO A 403 -12.87 3.79 -12.30
C PRO A 403 -12.34 4.73 -13.38
N ALA A 404 -11.95 4.20 -14.54
CA ALA A 404 -11.27 4.93 -15.61
C ALA A 404 -12.26 5.87 -16.35
N PRO A 405 -12.23 7.20 -16.14
CA PRO A 405 -13.25 8.09 -16.67
C PRO A 405 -13.30 8.06 -18.19
N GLY A 406 -14.50 7.84 -18.75
CA GLY A 406 -14.72 7.81 -20.21
C GLY A 406 -14.14 6.58 -20.93
N LYS A 407 -13.61 5.61 -20.20
CA LYS A 407 -13.02 4.39 -20.76
C LYS A 407 -13.78 3.15 -20.29
N GLY A 408 -13.76 2.10 -21.09
CA GLY A 408 -14.38 0.80 -20.82
C GLY A 408 -13.42 -0.36 -21.05
N VAL A 409 -13.93 -1.59 -20.96
CA VAL A 409 -13.17 -2.82 -21.22
C VAL A 409 -12.51 -2.77 -22.61
N GLY A 410 -11.27 -3.24 -22.70
CA GLY A 410 -10.42 -3.12 -23.89
C GLY A 410 -9.61 -1.83 -23.95
N GLY A 411 -9.90 -0.84 -23.09
CA GLY A 411 -9.05 0.33 -22.86
C GLY A 411 -7.98 0.09 -21.81
N GLN A 412 -7.17 1.12 -21.58
CA GLN A 412 -6.13 1.11 -20.52
C GLN A 412 -6.02 2.48 -19.86
N VAL A 413 -5.50 2.48 -18.64
CA VAL A 413 -5.03 3.67 -17.92
C VAL A 413 -3.51 3.68 -17.88
N ASN A 414 -2.90 4.86 -17.83
CA ASN A 414 -1.46 5.01 -17.74
C ASN A 414 -1.10 6.13 -16.77
N PHE A 415 -0.48 5.77 -15.66
CA PHE A 415 -0.05 6.71 -14.62
C PHE A 415 1.43 7.08 -14.74
N GLY A 416 2.19 6.29 -15.50
CA GLY A 416 3.63 6.45 -15.66
C GLY A 416 4.45 6.07 -14.42
N GLY A 417 5.78 6.12 -14.55
CA GLY A 417 6.71 5.82 -13.46
C GLY A 417 6.46 4.46 -12.80
N LEU A 418 6.52 4.42 -11.48
CA LEU A 418 6.31 3.20 -10.69
C LEU A 418 4.83 2.74 -10.66
N LEU A 419 3.88 3.63 -10.88
CA LEU A 419 2.46 3.29 -10.89
C LEU A 419 2.03 2.57 -12.17
N GLY A 420 2.83 2.65 -13.24
CA GLY A 420 2.72 1.89 -14.46
C GLY A 420 1.45 2.14 -15.26
N ARG A 421 0.94 1.08 -15.89
CA ARG A 421 -0.28 1.06 -16.70
C ARG A 421 -1.13 -0.17 -16.37
N ALA A 422 -2.45 -0.08 -16.52
CA ALA A 422 -3.33 -1.23 -16.35
C ALA A 422 -4.35 -1.35 -17.48
N PRO A 423 -4.64 -2.57 -17.95
CA PRO A 423 -5.84 -2.83 -18.75
C PRO A 423 -7.08 -2.64 -17.87
N ILE A 424 -8.19 -2.24 -18.47
CA ILE A 424 -9.48 -2.08 -17.79
C ILE A 424 -10.15 -3.44 -17.69
N LEU A 425 -10.26 -3.97 -16.48
CA LEU A 425 -10.87 -5.27 -16.20
C LEU A 425 -12.39 -5.20 -16.26
N PRO A 426 -13.05 -6.23 -16.80
CA PRO A 426 -14.51 -6.32 -16.79
C PRO A 426 -15.04 -6.45 -15.35
N VAL A 427 -16.19 -5.84 -15.10
CA VAL A 427 -16.94 -5.91 -13.85
C VAL A 427 -18.26 -6.64 -14.10
N HIS A 428 -18.73 -7.44 -13.14
CA HIS A 428 -20.02 -8.09 -13.23
C HIS A 428 -21.16 -7.07 -13.41
N ASN A 429 -22.00 -7.27 -14.43
CA ASN A 429 -23.11 -6.37 -14.72
C ASN A 429 -24.37 -6.73 -13.92
N THR A 430 -24.23 -6.86 -12.60
CA THR A 430 -25.32 -7.12 -11.65
C THR A 430 -25.45 -5.98 -10.67
N ASP A 431 -26.69 -5.64 -10.30
CA ASP A 431 -26.95 -4.52 -9.39
C ASP A 431 -26.73 -4.94 -7.92
N SER A 432 -25.75 -4.32 -7.27
CA SER A 432 -25.46 -4.50 -5.84
C SER A 432 -26.05 -3.40 -4.96
N SER A 433 -26.82 -2.46 -5.54
CA SER A 433 -27.30 -1.27 -4.82
C SER A 433 -28.13 -1.61 -3.60
N ARG A 434 -29.05 -2.59 -3.72
CA ARG A 434 -29.90 -3.00 -2.59
C ARG A 434 -29.10 -3.56 -1.41
N PHE A 435 -28.01 -4.29 -1.67
CA PHE A 435 -27.12 -4.81 -0.64
C PHE A 435 -26.41 -3.67 0.09
N VAL A 436 -25.74 -2.79 -0.65
CA VAL A 436 -24.98 -1.67 -0.10
C VAL A 436 -25.86 -0.68 0.65
N LEU A 437 -27.03 -0.36 0.11
CA LEU A 437 -27.97 0.61 0.70
C LEU A 437 -28.71 0.10 1.93
N ARG A 438 -28.61 -1.19 2.28
CA ARG A 438 -29.11 -1.69 3.58
C ARG A 438 -28.40 -1.02 4.74
N GLY A 439 -27.16 -0.59 4.56
CA GLY A 439 -26.37 0.08 5.60
C GLY A 439 -26.10 -0.80 6.81
N GLY A 440 -25.90 -0.17 7.97
CA GLY A 440 -25.57 -0.88 9.22
C GLY A 440 -24.14 -1.43 9.21
N ASN A 441 -23.93 -2.52 9.95
CA ASN A 441 -22.64 -3.20 10.02
C ASN A 441 -22.78 -4.69 9.67
N ILE A 442 -21.78 -5.23 8.97
CA ILE A 442 -21.56 -6.68 8.94
C ILE A 442 -20.87 -7.03 10.26
N PRO A 443 -21.46 -7.90 11.11
CA PRO A 443 -20.91 -8.18 12.44
C PRO A 443 -19.51 -8.82 12.38
N ALA A 444 -18.74 -8.59 13.43
CA ALA A 444 -17.45 -9.25 13.62
C ALA A 444 -17.61 -10.78 13.65
N PRO A 445 -16.68 -11.55 13.07
CA PRO A 445 -16.77 -13.00 13.04
C PRO A 445 -16.60 -13.61 14.44
N ILE A 446 -17.18 -14.78 14.68
CA ILE A 446 -17.20 -15.43 16.01
C ILE A 446 -15.81 -15.63 16.61
N HIS A 447 -14.80 -15.91 15.80
CA HIS A 447 -13.42 -16.08 16.26
C HIS A 447 -12.75 -14.79 16.75
N SER A 448 -13.37 -13.63 16.54
CA SER A 448 -12.88 -12.35 17.09
C SER A 448 -13.23 -12.16 18.57
N PHE A 449 -14.18 -12.94 19.09
CA PHE A 449 -14.54 -12.95 20.53
C PHE A 449 -13.52 -13.69 21.38
N LYS A 450 -12.25 -13.37 21.20
CA LYS A 450 -11.18 -13.83 22.09
C LYS A 450 -10.93 -12.76 23.14
N ASN A 451 -11.26 -13.10 24.38
CA ASN A 451 -10.94 -12.26 25.53
C ASN A 451 -9.53 -12.54 26.02
#